data_5e426b6addc6f713d594b2cc3b800f56
#
_entry.id   5e426b6addc6f713d594b2cc3b800f56
#
_cell.length_a   1.000
_cell.length_b   1.000
_cell.length_c   1.000
_cell.angle_alpha   90.00
_cell.angle_beta   90.00
_cell.angle_gamma   90.00
#
_symmetry.space_group_name_H-M   'P 1'
#
loop_
_entity.id
_entity.type
_entity.pdbx_description
1 polymer ?
#
loop_
_entity_poly.entity_id
_entity_poly.type
_entity_poly.pdbx_seq_one_letter_code
_entity_poly.pdbx_strand_id
1 'polypeptide(L)'
;MQASYPNGVLEDQQKLILGGVGTDRLSPDEPALEYLVRVGVASAANTKTVSTPYEESNTATIMICRDDGSVIEATMYHPFADNPRPIWAVWSYRTGR
;
A
#
# COMPACT_ATOMS: atom_id res chain seq x y z
N MET A 1 -13.14 3.46 -3.31
CA MET A 1 -13.50 2.88 -1.99
C MET A 1 -12.41 3.20 -1.00
N GLN A 2 -12.78 3.66 0.16
CA GLN A 2 -11.81 4.05 1.17
C GLN A 2 -11.32 2.83 1.94
N ALA A 3 -10.01 2.78 2.20
CA ALA A 3 -9.39 1.67 2.91
C ALA A 3 -9.68 1.76 4.42
N SER A 4 -9.70 0.62 5.08
CA SER A 4 -9.91 0.51 6.52
C SER A 4 -8.95 -0.54 7.09
N TYR A 5 -8.28 -0.19 8.19
CA TYR A 5 -7.37 -1.08 8.90
C TYR A 5 -7.88 -1.32 10.31
N PRO A 6 -7.71 -2.53 10.87
CA PRO A 6 -8.04 -2.77 12.28
C PRO A 6 -7.23 -1.85 13.20
N ASN A 7 -7.81 -1.53 14.36
CA ASN A 7 -7.15 -0.66 15.34
C ASN A 7 -5.79 -1.22 15.76
N GLY A 8 -4.77 -0.38 15.74
CA GLY A 8 -3.42 -0.73 16.21
C GLY A 8 -2.54 -1.42 15.18
N VAL A 9 -3.10 -1.86 14.02
CA VAL A 9 -2.31 -2.60 13.01
C VAL A 9 -1.22 -1.72 12.42
N LEU A 10 -1.56 -0.49 12.04
CA LEU A 10 -0.57 0.41 11.41
C LEU A 10 0.50 0.83 12.41
N GLU A 11 0.13 1.10 13.66
CA GLU A 11 1.08 1.43 14.72
C GLU A 11 2.05 0.29 14.98
N ASP A 12 1.56 -0.95 15.00
CA ASP A 12 2.40 -2.12 15.21
C ASP A 12 3.38 -2.32 14.04
N GLN A 13 2.91 -2.11 12.81
CA GLN A 13 3.77 -2.18 11.62
C GLN A 13 4.88 -1.13 11.67
N GLN A 14 4.55 0.09 12.07
CA GLN A 14 5.55 1.16 12.20
C GLN A 14 6.60 0.83 13.25
N LYS A 15 6.20 0.25 14.38
CA LYS A 15 7.14 -0.18 15.41
C LYS A 15 8.09 -1.26 14.91
N LEU A 16 7.58 -2.22 14.13
CA LEU A 16 8.42 -3.27 13.55
C LEU A 16 9.47 -2.70 12.60
N ILE A 17 9.09 -1.72 11.77
CA ILE A 17 10.02 -1.04 10.86
C ILE A 17 11.14 -0.35 11.64
N LEU A 18 10.82 0.35 12.71
CA LEU A 18 11.81 1.03 13.55
C LEU A 18 12.77 0.02 14.19
N GLY A 19 12.32 -1.21 14.41
CA GLY A 19 13.16 -2.30 14.87
C GLY A 19 13.89 -3.07 13.76
N GLY A 20 13.75 -2.65 12.49
CA GLY A 20 14.41 -3.28 11.36
C GLY A 20 13.68 -4.48 10.76
N VAL A 21 12.41 -4.70 11.13
CA VAL A 21 11.59 -5.82 10.65
C VAL A 21 10.51 -5.28 9.71
N GLY A 22 10.24 -6.02 8.61
CA GLY A 22 9.19 -5.65 7.67
C GLY A 22 9.56 -4.47 6.78
N THR A 23 10.81 -4.38 6.36
CA THR A 23 11.32 -3.25 5.57
C THR A 23 10.67 -3.12 4.19
N ASP A 24 9.95 -4.15 3.71
CA ASP A 24 9.18 -4.09 2.48
C ASP A 24 8.08 -3.02 2.52
N ARG A 25 7.64 -2.58 3.72
CA ARG A 25 6.65 -1.52 3.88
C ARG A 25 7.20 -0.13 3.66
N LEU A 26 8.50 0.00 3.43
CA LEU A 26 9.14 1.28 3.08
C LEU A 26 8.98 1.63 1.60
N SER A 27 8.49 0.68 0.78
CA SER A 27 8.07 0.92 -0.60
C SER A 27 6.55 0.82 -0.66
N PRO A 28 5.87 1.60 -1.53
CA PRO A 28 4.41 1.62 -1.52
C PRO A 28 3.75 0.42 -2.20
N ASP A 29 4.45 -0.31 -3.06
CA ASP A 29 3.86 -1.39 -3.86
C ASP A 29 3.50 -2.62 -3.03
N GLU A 30 4.36 -3.06 -2.12
CA GLU A 30 4.10 -4.26 -1.31
C GLU A 30 2.92 -4.07 -0.34
N PRO A 31 2.85 -2.98 0.43
CA PRO A 31 1.68 -2.74 1.28
C PRO A 31 0.38 -2.60 0.50
N ALA A 32 0.42 -2.06 -0.71
CA ALA A 32 -0.76 -1.97 -1.56
C ALA A 32 -1.30 -3.35 -1.91
N LEU A 33 -0.43 -4.24 -2.42
CA LEU A 33 -0.84 -5.58 -2.79
C LEU A 33 -1.30 -6.38 -1.57
N GLU A 34 -0.57 -6.30 -0.47
CA GLU A 34 -0.92 -7.01 0.76
C GLU A 34 -2.34 -6.64 1.23
N TYR A 35 -2.65 -5.36 1.27
CA TYR A 35 -3.97 -4.90 1.68
C TYR A 35 -5.07 -5.42 0.75
N LEU A 36 -4.87 -5.28 -0.56
CA LEU A 36 -5.88 -5.65 -1.55
C LEU A 36 -6.10 -7.16 -1.61
N VAL A 37 -5.07 -7.96 -1.35
CA VAL A 37 -5.21 -9.42 -1.21
C VAL A 37 -6.04 -9.74 0.03
N ARG A 38 -5.78 -9.06 1.15
CA ARG A 38 -6.49 -9.31 2.40
C ARG A 38 -7.98 -9.02 2.29
N VAL A 39 -8.36 -7.94 1.58
CA VAL A 39 -9.76 -7.60 1.38
C VAL A 39 -10.41 -8.34 0.20
N GLY A 40 -9.67 -9.20 -0.49
CA GLY A 40 -10.22 -10.10 -1.48
C GLY A 40 -10.38 -9.53 -2.89
N VAL A 41 -9.76 -8.39 -3.20
CA VAL A 41 -9.89 -7.76 -4.52
C VAL A 41 -8.67 -8.00 -5.42
N ALA A 42 -7.60 -8.55 -4.89
CA ALA A 42 -6.38 -8.86 -5.65
C ALA A 42 -5.85 -10.24 -5.30
N SER A 43 -4.93 -10.74 -6.12
CA SER A 43 -4.19 -11.98 -5.88
C SER A 43 -2.70 -11.64 -5.68
N ALA A 44 -2.02 -12.44 -4.85
CA ALA A 44 -0.58 -12.26 -4.63
C ALA A 44 0.26 -12.40 -5.92
N ALA A 45 -0.29 -13.06 -6.94
CA ALA A 45 0.37 -13.21 -8.24
C ALA A 45 0.17 -12.01 -9.18
N ASN A 46 -0.69 -11.05 -8.82
CA ASN A 46 -0.95 -9.88 -9.66
C ASN A 46 0.29 -8.98 -9.75
N THR A 47 0.51 -8.43 -10.95
CA THR A 47 1.61 -7.49 -11.20
C THR A 47 1.26 -6.12 -10.62
N LYS A 48 2.22 -5.51 -9.95
CA LYS A 48 2.07 -4.18 -9.37
C LYS A 48 3.08 -3.21 -9.97
N THR A 49 2.69 -1.97 -10.18
CA THR A 49 3.53 -0.93 -10.78
C THR A 49 3.25 0.40 -10.09
N VAL A 50 4.30 1.14 -9.75
CA VAL A 50 4.15 2.50 -9.24
C VAL A 50 3.84 3.40 -10.43
N SER A 51 2.64 4.00 -10.44
CA SER A 51 2.20 4.85 -11.55
C SER A 51 2.48 6.32 -11.32
N THR A 52 2.66 6.73 -10.07
CA THR A 52 2.98 8.11 -9.70
C THR A 52 4.24 8.11 -8.83
N PRO A 53 5.28 8.86 -9.21
CA PRO A 53 6.49 8.97 -8.37
C PRO A 53 6.15 9.47 -6.97
N TYR A 54 6.86 8.94 -5.99
CA TYR A 54 6.61 9.25 -4.58
C TYR A 54 7.78 9.95 -3.87
N GLU A 55 8.87 10.20 -4.56
CA GLU A 55 10.11 10.71 -3.96
C GLU A 55 9.94 12.07 -3.29
N GLU A 56 9.08 12.91 -3.84
CA GLU A 56 8.86 14.27 -3.35
C GLU A 56 7.44 14.48 -2.84
N SER A 57 6.71 13.37 -2.55
CA SER A 57 5.31 13.44 -2.19
C SER A 57 5.04 12.52 -1.01
N ASN A 58 4.01 12.87 -0.21
CA ASN A 58 3.50 12.01 0.84
C ASN A 58 2.46 11.02 0.33
N THR A 59 2.24 10.97 -0.99
CA THR A 59 1.30 10.05 -1.61
C THR A 59 1.94 9.36 -2.81
N ALA A 60 1.42 8.18 -3.14
CA ALA A 60 1.83 7.42 -4.33
C ALA A 60 0.61 6.71 -4.89
N THR A 61 0.64 6.40 -6.18
CA THR A 61 -0.42 5.61 -6.82
C THR A 61 0.18 4.32 -7.34
N ILE A 62 -0.42 3.20 -6.97
CA ILE A 62 0.00 1.86 -7.37
C ILE A 62 -1.07 1.26 -8.27
N MET A 63 -0.65 0.77 -9.43
CA MET A 63 -1.54 0.06 -10.37
C MET A 63 -1.30 -1.43 -10.21
N ILE A 64 -2.38 -2.20 -10.03
CA ILE A 64 -2.31 -3.65 -9.90
C ILE A 64 -3.13 -4.25 -11.02
N CYS A 65 -2.47 -5.05 -11.88
CA CYS A 65 -3.09 -5.70 -13.02
C CYS A 65 -3.61 -7.06 -12.61
N ARG A 66 -4.91 -7.28 -12.73
CA ARG A 66 -5.55 -8.56 -12.41
C ARG A 66 -5.59 -9.48 -13.62
N ASP A 67 -5.79 -10.78 -13.36
CA ASP A 67 -5.78 -11.81 -14.40
C ASP A 67 -6.90 -11.65 -15.43
N ASP A 68 -8.01 -11.02 -15.06
CA ASP A 68 -9.14 -10.77 -15.95
C ASP A 68 -8.97 -9.54 -16.84
N GLY A 69 -7.80 -8.90 -16.78
CA GLY A 69 -7.50 -7.69 -17.56
C GLY A 69 -7.95 -6.40 -16.90
N SER A 70 -8.61 -6.47 -15.75
CA SER A 70 -8.98 -5.26 -15.00
C SER A 70 -7.79 -4.75 -14.20
N VAL A 71 -7.89 -3.49 -13.78
CA VAL A 71 -6.82 -2.80 -13.04
C VAL A 71 -7.40 -2.26 -11.74
N ILE A 72 -6.63 -2.38 -10.66
CA ILE A 72 -6.92 -1.71 -9.40
C ILE A 72 -5.95 -0.56 -9.26
N GLU A 73 -6.48 0.63 -8.98
CA GLU A 73 -5.66 1.82 -8.68
C GLU A 73 -5.74 2.08 -7.18
N ALA A 74 -4.63 1.99 -6.49
CA ALA A 74 -4.55 2.22 -5.05
C ALA A 74 -3.80 3.52 -4.79
N THR A 75 -4.38 4.39 -3.97
CA THR A 75 -3.71 5.61 -3.49
C THR A 75 -3.10 5.31 -2.13
N MET A 76 -1.80 5.53 -2.02
CA MET A 76 -1.03 5.24 -0.82
C MET A 76 -0.66 6.53 -0.09
N TYR A 77 -0.46 6.43 1.23
CA TYR A 77 -0.04 7.57 2.04
C TYR A 77 0.86 7.10 3.18
N HIS A 78 1.45 8.07 3.88
CA HIS A 78 2.24 7.82 5.10
C HIS A 78 1.38 8.14 6.32
N PRO A 79 0.82 7.15 7.03
CA PRO A 79 0.02 7.44 8.24
C PRO A 79 0.85 8.05 9.37
N PHE A 80 2.16 7.81 9.36
CA PHE A 80 3.09 8.32 10.39
C PHE A 80 4.23 9.07 9.72
N ALA A 81 3.90 10.12 8.97
CA ALA A 81 4.86 10.87 8.16
C ALA A 81 6.00 11.50 8.97
N ASP A 82 5.80 11.73 10.27
CA ASP A 82 6.81 12.31 11.15
C ASP A 82 7.92 11.35 11.55
N ASN A 83 7.73 10.05 11.29
CA ASN A 83 8.75 9.06 11.61
C ASN A 83 9.91 9.12 10.63
N PRO A 84 11.16 8.82 11.06
CA PRO A 84 12.32 8.80 10.16
C PRO A 84 12.20 7.76 9.04
N ARG A 85 11.45 6.68 9.29
CA ARG A 85 11.22 5.59 8.31
C ARG A 85 9.73 5.30 8.23
N PRO A 86 8.92 6.22 7.67
CA PRO A 86 7.47 6.04 7.67
C PRO A 86 7.05 4.92 6.73
N ILE A 87 6.10 4.10 7.20
CA ILE A 87 5.50 3.06 6.37
C ILE A 87 4.49 3.66 5.40
N TRP A 88 4.17 2.90 4.36
CA TRP A 88 3.08 3.21 3.44
C TRP A 88 1.84 2.42 3.82
N ALA A 89 0.66 3.03 3.63
CA ALA A 89 -0.62 2.38 3.83
C ALA A 89 -1.59 2.80 2.72
N VAL A 90 -2.61 1.98 2.48
CA VAL A 90 -3.63 2.30 1.49
C VAL A 90 -4.58 3.35 2.06
N TRP A 91 -4.75 4.45 1.34
CA TRP A 91 -5.76 5.47 1.65
C TRP A 91 -7.11 5.09 1.03
N SER A 92 -7.08 4.79 -0.25
CA SER A 92 -8.27 4.41 -1.01
C SER A 92 -7.87 3.58 -2.22
N TYR A 93 -8.85 2.90 -2.81
CA TYR A 93 -8.61 2.15 -4.05
C TYR A 93 -9.88 2.14 -4.88
N ARG A 94 -9.70 1.95 -6.18
CA ARG A 94 -10.81 1.78 -7.11
C ARG A 94 -10.44 0.73 -8.14
N THR A 95 -11.46 0.06 -8.69
CA THR A 95 -11.26 -0.91 -9.76
C THR A 95 -11.70 -0.30 -11.09
N GLY A 96 -11.06 -0.71 -12.18
CA GLY A 96 -11.36 -0.22 -13.51
C GLY A 96 -10.77 -1.13 -14.57
N ARG A 97 -10.89 -0.68 -15.81
CA ARG A 97 -10.36 -1.42 -16.95
C ARG A 97 -9.46 -0.55 -17.80
#